data_adbdb9efbd7db7ab72268abb4561e188
#
_entry.id   adbdb9efbd7db7ab72268abb4561e188
#
_cell.length_a   1.000
_cell.length_b   1.000
_cell.length_c   1.000
_cell.angle_alpha   90.00
_cell.angle_beta   90.00
_cell.angle_gamma   90.00
#
_symmetry.space_group_name_H-M   'P 1'
#
loop_
_entity.id
_entity.type
_entity.pdbx_description
1 polymer ?
#
loop_
_entity_poly.entity_id
_entity_poly.type
_entity_poly.pdbx_seq_one_letter_code
_entity_poly.pdbx_strand_id
1 'polypeptide(L)'
;MKRNKVKIVKFLEVEELKEFEKPLYERAKEALEKETLSVPDKITLRDFVVVNLVYAGALRISEACNLELKDLDLQHKNVYVFNGKGGDRLVPLPESTIKLIEKWLEIRPEWKNNPYVFTNIKGTTKPGKIRPLNPKYFNQLFKKLANETGVKLRDGSLPHPHTLRHSRAMELYDNIGNLQLIQALLGHKNIATTQIYAQVRDEKVAEMQNTITGGLINL
;
A
#
# COMPACT_ATOMS: atom_id res chain seq x y z
N MET A 1 6.38 -23.94 -29.32
CA MET A 1 5.43 -23.01 -28.69
C MET A 1 5.95 -22.62 -27.31
N LYS A 2 6.32 -21.35 -27.08
CA LYS A 2 6.63 -20.86 -25.73
C LYS A 2 5.32 -20.84 -24.92
N ARG A 3 5.20 -21.69 -23.91
CA ARG A 3 4.10 -21.60 -22.94
C ARG A 3 4.15 -20.20 -22.33
N ASN A 4 3.15 -19.37 -22.57
CA ASN A 4 2.94 -18.13 -21.81
C ASN A 4 2.76 -18.54 -20.35
N LYS A 5 3.78 -18.31 -19.52
CA LYS A 5 3.64 -18.48 -18.07
C LYS A 5 2.59 -17.48 -17.61
N VAL A 6 1.47 -17.98 -17.12
CA VAL A 6 0.48 -17.16 -16.42
C VAL A 6 1.19 -16.39 -15.33
N LYS A 7 1.10 -15.08 -15.35
CA LYS A 7 1.77 -14.22 -14.38
C LYS A 7 0.91 -14.21 -13.11
N ILE A 8 1.27 -15.05 -12.14
CA ILE A 8 0.58 -15.10 -10.85
C ILE A 8 0.71 -13.73 -10.17
N VAL A 9 -0.42 -13.09 -9.91
CA VAL A 9 -0.45 -11.83 -9.15
C VAL A 9 -0.26 -12.17 -7.68
N LYS A 10 0.73 -11.50 -7.06
CA LYS A 10 1.06 -11.70 -5.65
C LYS A 10 0.30 -10.67 -4.81
N PHE A 11 -0.73 -11.08 -4.13
CA PHE A 11 -1.55 -10.23 -3.28
C PHE A 11 -1.96 -10.98 -2.01
N LEU A 12 -2.45 -10.24 -1.01
CA LEU A 12 -3.09 -10.74 0.19
C LEU A 12 -4.58 -10.45 0.11
N GLU A 13 -5.41 -11.38 0.53
CA GLU A 13 -6.83 -11.12 0.76
C GLU A 13 -7.00 -10.15 1.93
N VAL A 14 -8.17 -9.55 2.07
CA VAL A 14 -8.42 -8.51 3.09
C VAL A 14 -8.10 -9.00 4.51
N GLU A 15 -8.48 -10.22 4.84
CA GLU A 15 -8.23 -10.78 6.17
C GLU A 15 -6.74 -11.10 6.40
N GLU A 16 -6.04 -11.61 5.39
CA GLU A 16 -4.59 -11.83 5.43
C GLU A 16 -3.84 -10.50 5.57
N LEU A 17 -4.35 -9.45 4.92
CA LEU A 17 -3.77 -8.11 5.02
C LEU A 17 -3.92 -7.54 6.42
N LYS A 18 -5.11 -7.65 7.03
CA LYS A 18 -5.36 -7.23 8.41
C LYS A 18 -4.42 -7.92 9.38
N GLU A 19 -4.25 -9.24 9.24
CA GLU A 19 -3.32 -10.00 10.07
C GLU A 19 -1.87 -9.56 9.86
N PHE A 20 -1.47 -9.32 8.60
CA PHE A 20 -0.13 -8.85 8.26
C PHE A 20 0.20 -7.48 8.87
N GLU A 21 -0.72 -6.52 8.85
CA GLU A 21 -0.47 -5.17 9.35
C GLU A 21 -0.72 -5.01 10.86
N LYS A 22 -1.41 -5.98 11.50
CA LYS A 22 -1.80 -5.92 12.90
C LYS A 22 -0.70 -5.49 13.86
N PRO A 23 0.54 -6.06 13.83
CA PRO A 23 1.58 -5.63 14.75
C PRO A 23 2.00 -4.17 14.59
N LEU A 24 1.92 -3.64 13.36
CA LEU A 24 2.23 -2.23 13.10
C LEU A 24 1.08 -1.33 13.58
N TYR A 25 -0.16 -1.75 13.34
CA TYR A 25 -1.36 -1.06 13.80
C TYR A 25 -1.41 -0.96 15.33
N GLU A 26 -1.21 -2.06 16.06
CA GLU A 26 -1.23 -2.05 17.53
C GLU A 26 -0.15 -1.15 18.11
N ARG A 27 1.08 -1.23 17.60
CA ARG A 27 2.17 -0.32 18.00
C ARG A 27 1.86 1.15 17.70
N ALA A 28 1.20 1.44 16.57
CA ALA A 28 0.79 2.79 16.23
C ALA A 28 -0.33 3.31 17.16
N LYS A 29 -1.29 2.44 17.48
CA LYS A 29 -2.37 2.74 18.42
C LYS A 29 -1.82 3.05 19.83
N GLU A 30 -0.96 2.19 20.36
CA GLU A 30 -0.28 2.42 21.65
C GLU A 30 0.52 3.73 21.66
N ALA A 31 1.17 4.07 20.53
CA ALA A 31 1.90 5.32 20.43
C ALA A 31 0.95 6.54 20.49
N LEU A 32 -0.23 6.47 19.89
CA LEU A 32 -1.21 7.58 19.90
C LEU A 32 -1.85 7.82 21.28
N GLU A 33 -1.84 6.83 22.16
CA GLU A 33 -2.36 6.95 23.53
C GLU A 33 -1.37 7.64 24.49
N LYS A 34 -0.13 7.88 24.07
CA LYS A 34 0.90 8.52 24.89
C LYS A 34 0.78 10.05 24.87
N GLU A 35 0.91 10.69 26.02
CA GLU A 35 0.97 12.15 26.12
C GLU A 35 2.19 12.74 25.39
N THR A 36 3.32 12.03 25.38
CA THR A 36 4.56 12.45 24.74
C THR A 36 5.11 11.35 23.85
N LEU A 37 5.34 11.69 22.57
CA LEU A 37 5.85 10.76 21.59
C LEU A 37 7.38 10.74 21.55
N SER A 38 7.94 9.58 21.82
CA SER A 38 9.37 9.31 21.60
C SER A 38 9.72 9.23 20.09
N VAL A 39 11.01 9.27 19.77
CA VAL A 39 11.46 9.08 18.40
C VAL A 39 11.01 7.72 17.81
N PRO A 40 11.09 6.59 18.52
CA PRO A 40 10.52 5.31 18.05
C PRO A 40 9.01 5.38 17.79
N ASP A 41 8.22 6.05 18.66
CA ASP A 41 6.78 6.21 18.46
C ASP A 41 6.47 6.97 17.18
N LYS A 42 7.15 8.09 16.94
CA LYS A 42 7.00 8.87 15.70
C LYS A 42 7.40 8.07 14.46
N ILE A 43 8.43 7.21 14.53
CA ILE A 43 8.80 6.31 13.44
C ILE A 43 7.67 5.31 13.17
N THR A 44 7.11 4.70 14.21
CA THR A 44 6.01 3.73 14.10
C THR A 44 4.78 4.37 13.47
N LEU A 45 4.37 5.55 13.94
CA LEU A 45 3.23 6.30 13.38
C LEU A 45 3.46 6.67 11.92
N ARG A 46 4.64 7.20 11.58
CA ARG A 46 5.00 7.49 10.19
C ARG A 46 4.86 6.25 9.31
N ASP A 47 5.43 5.14 9.75
CA ASP A 47 5.47 3.91 8.97
C ASP A 47 4.05 3.35 8.77
N PHE A 48 3.21 3.42 9.81
CA PHE A 48 1.80 3.05 9.72
C PHE A 48 1.03 3.94 8.72
N VAL A 49 1.22 5.26 8.78
CA VAL A 49 0.57 6.19 7.83
C VAL A 49 1.02 5.94 6.40
N VAL A 50 2.33 5.69 6.17
CA VAL A 50 2.84 5.35 4.83
C VAL A 50 2.25 4.04 4.32
N VAL A 51 2.20 2.99 5.14
CA VAL A 51 1.63 1.68 4.76
C VAL A 51 0.14 1.84 4.42
N ASN A 52 -0.62 2.54 5.26
CA ASN A 52 -2.03 2.83 5.02
C ASN A 52 -2.24 3.64 3.73
N LEU A 53 -1.46 4.69 3.50
CA LEU A 53 -1.53 5.50 2.28
C LEU A 53 -1.22 4.69 1.01
N VAL A 54 -0.19 3.84 1.07
CA VAL A 54 0.17 2.95 -0.05
C VAL A 54 -0.96 2.00 -0.38
N TYR A 55 -1.62 1.43 0.62
CA TYR A 55 -2.78 0.56 0.41
C TYR A 55 -3.98 1.35 -0.10
N ALA A 56 -4.45 2.35 0.65
CA ALA A 56 -5.67 3.09 0.35
C ALA A 56 -5.66 3.75 -1.03
N GLY A 57 -4.52 4.37 -1.40
CA GLY A 57 -4.31 5.02 -2.70
C GLY A 57 -3.76 4.11 -3.78
N ALA A 58 -3.53 2.84 -3.49
CA ALA A 58 -2.83 1.91 -4.37
C ALA A 58 -1.54 2.50 -4.96
N LEU A 59 -0.80 3.28 -4.16
CA LEU A 59 0.42 3.97 -4.56
C LEU A 59 1.60 3.00 -4.70
N ARG A 60 2.58 3.39 -5.51
CA ARG A 60 3.91 2.76 -5.40
C ARG A 60 4.58 3.28 -4.13
N ILE A 61 5.34 2.42 -3.45
CA ILE A 61 6.05 2.86 -2.23
C ILE A 61 6.97 4.06 -2.49
N SER A 62 7.57 4.14 -3.68
CA SER A 62 8.38 5.29 -4.08
C SER A 62 7.57 6.57 -4.27
N GLU A 63 6.32 6.47 -4.72
CA GLU A 63 5.42 7.62 -4.84
C GLU A 63 5.07 8.15 -3.44
N ALA A 64 4.68 7.29 -2.52
CA ALA A 64 4.40 7.67 -1.13
C ALA A 64 5.65 8.26 -0.42
N CYS A 65 6.82 7.65 -0.59
CA CYS A 65 8.06 8.13 0.02
C CYS A 65 8.50 9.51 -0.48
N ASN A 66 8.21 9.84 -1.75
CA ASN A 66 8.59 11.12 -2.37
C ASN A 66 7.48 12.18 -2.33
N LEU A 67 6.35 11.90 -1.67
CA LEU A 67 5.21 12.81 -1.59
C LEU A 67 5.61 14.10 -0.90
N GLU A 68 5.30 15.24 -1.53
CA GLU A 68 5.52 16.57 -0.99
C GLU A 68 4.24 17.16 -0.40
N LEU A 69 4.35 18.14 0.49
CA LEU A 69 3.20 18.78 1.12
C LEU A 69 2.27 19.44 0.11
N LYS A 70 2.84 20.01 -0.96
CA LYS A 70 2.07 20.62 -2.06
C LYS A 70 1.23 19.63 -2.86
N ASP A 71 1.53 18.34 -2.75
CA ASP A 71 0.83 17.28 -3.47
C ASP A 71 -0.40 16.77 -2.70
N LEU A 72 -0.60 17.25 -1.45
CA LEU A 72 -1.76 16.93 -0.63
C LEU A 72 -2.87 17.94 -0.83
N ASP A 73 -4.05 17.45 -1.20
CA ASP A 73 -5.31 18.20 -1.16
C ASP A 73 -6.23 17.57 -0.11
N LEU A 74 -5.99 17.94 1.15
CA LEU A 74 -6.72 17.37 2.29
C LEU A 74 -8.20 17.76 2.26
N GLN A 75 -8.53 18.97 1.76
CA GLN A 75 -9.90 19.44 1.67
C GLN A 75 -10.73 18.58 0.71
N HIS A 76 -10.18 18.24 -0.45
CA HIS A 76 -10.87 17.40 -1.45
C HIS A 76 -10.47 15.91 -1.32
N LYS A 77 -9.71 15.55 -0.27
CA LYS A 77 -9.30 14.18 0.04
C LYS A 77 -8.52 13.51 -1.09
N ASN A 78 -7.60 14.24 -1.70
CA ASN A 78 -6.84 13.78 -2.84
C ASN A 78 -5.33 13.87 -2.59
N VAL A 79 -4.60 13.05 -3.34
CA VAL A 79 -3.14 13.15 -3.49
C VAL A 79 -2.80 13.25 -4.97
N TYR A 80 -1.98 14.23 -5.31
CA TYR A 80 -1.42 14.37 -6.66
C TYR A 80 -0.13 13.55 -6.76
N VAL A 81 -0.07 12.65 -7.70
CA VAL A 81 1.13 11.86 -7.99
C VAL A 81 1.73 12.37 -9.28
N PHE A 82 2.88 13.05 -9.18
CA PHE A 82 3.62 13.60 -10.31
C PHE A 82 4.80 12.71 -10.71
N ASN A 83 5.10 12.70 -12.01
CA ASN A 83 6.26 11.99 -12.58
C ASN A 83 6.34 10.50 -12.22
N GLY A 84 5.22 9.87 -11.85
CA GLY A 84 5.15 8.44 -11.66
C GLY A 84 5.45 7.69 -12.96
N LYS A 85 5.94 6.46 -12.87
CA LYS A 85 6.11 5.59 -14.06
C LYS A 85 4.81 5.39 -14.85
N GLY A 86 3.65 5.67 -14.22
CA GLY A 86 2.32 5.63 -14.82
C GLY A 86 1.81 6.96 -15.38
N GLY A 87 2.59 8.05 -15.26
CA GLY A 87 2.15 9.42 -15.56
C GLY A 87 1.55 10.11 -14.34
N ASP A 88 1.18 11.38 -14.52
CA ASP A 88 0.55 12.20 -13.49
C ASP A 88 -0.89 11.75 -13.28
N ARG A 89 -1.33 11.72 -12.03
CA ARG A 89 -2.71 11.35 -11.69
C ARG A 89 -3.14 11.91 -10.34
N LEU A 90 -4.45 12.11 -10.21
CA LEU A 90 -5.12 12.38 -8.95
C LEU A 90 -5.57 11.07 -8.31
N VAL A 91 -5.30 10.91 -7.03
CA VAL A 91 -5.65 9.71 -6.27
C VAL A 91 -6.57 10.10 -5.12
N PRO A 92 -7.87 9.75 -5.18
CA PRO A 92 -8.79 9.97 -4.08
C PRO A 92 -8.47 9.03 -2.92
N LEU A 93 -8.57 9.55 -1.69
CA LEU A 93 -8.30 8.81 -0.47
C LEU A 93 -9.54 8.74 0.42
N PRO A 94 -9.72 7.62 1.16
CA PRO A 94 -10.73 7.52 2.20
C PRO A 94 -10.52 8.57 3.31
N GLU A 95 -11.61 9.02 3.92
CA GLU A 95 -11.62 9.94 5.07
C GLU A 95 -10.68 9.48 6.21
N SER A 96 -10.70 8.17 6.51
CA SER A 96 -9.85 7.59 7.54
C SER A 96 -8.35 7.78 7.25
N THR A 97 -7.94 7.66 5.98
CA THR A 97 -6.55 7.88 5.56
C THR A 97 -6.18 9.37 5.66
N ILE A 98 -7.09 10.27 5.31
CA ILE A 98 -6.88 11.72 5.47
C ILE A 98 -6.64 12.07 6.94
N LYS A 99 -7.49 11.59 7.86
CA LYS A 99 -7.31 11.80 9.30
C LYS A 99 -5.96 11.29 9.83
N LEU A 100 -5.49 10.15 9.32
CA LEU A 100 -4.17 9.63 9.66
C LEU A 100 -3.04 10.55 9.14
N ILE A 101 -3.18 11.09 7.93
CA ILE A 101 -2.21 12.04 7.37
C ILE A 101 -2.21 13.33 8.19
N GLU A 102 -3.36 13.89 8.51
CA GLU A 102 -3.50 15.09 9.35
C GLU A 102 -2.82 14.88 10.70
N LYS A 103 -3.10 13.75 11.35
CA LYS A 103 -2.46 13.41 12.63
C LYS A 103 -0.94 13.29 12.51
N TRP A 104 -0.44 12.70 11.41
CA TRP A 104 0.98 12.66 11.15
C TRP A 104 1.58 14.06 10.95
N LEU A 105 0.89 14.96 10.24
CA LEU A 105 1.35 16.33 10.00
C LEU A 105 1.49 17.13 11.28
N GLU A 106 0.65 16.89 12.31
CA GLU A 106 0.75 17.52 13.63
C GLU A 106 2.02 17.11 14.40
N ILE A 107 2.48 15.87 14.22
CA ILE A 107 3.57 15.28 15.03
C ILE A 107 4.90 15.13 14.29
N ARG A 108 4.89 15.30 12.95
CA ARG A 108 6.10 15.19 12.15
C ARG A 108 7.14 16.24 12.59
N PRO A 109 8.46 15.95 12.48
CA PRO A 109 9.47 16.95 12.76
C PRO A 109 9.36 18.15 11.80
N GLU A 110 9.30 19.34 12.35
CA GLU A 110 9.41 20.57 11.56
C GLU A 110 10.87 20.87 11.24
N TRP A 111 11.23 20.69 10.00
CA TRP A 111 12.56 21.02 9.50
C TRP A 111 12.45 22.18 8.53
N LYS A 112 13.26 23.21 8.72
CA LYS A 112 13.28 24.38 7.82
C LYS A 112 13.42 23.92 6.35
N ASN A 113 12.47 24.35 5.51
CA ASN A 113 12.41 24.02 4.08
C ASN A 113 12.25 22.52 3.75
N ASN A 114 11.60 21.76 4.61
CA ASN A 114 11.27 20.37 4.32
C ASN A 114 9.98 20.25 3.49
N PRO A 115 10.07 19.92 2.18
CA PRO A 115 8.88 19.80 1.35
C PRO A 115 8.15 18.45 1.52
N TYR A 116 8.85 17.42 2.03
CA TYR A 116 8.32 16.05 2.03
C TYR A 116 7.33 15.81 3.16
N VAL A 117 6.24 15.10 2.86
CA VAL A 117 5.29 14.62 3.87
C VAL A 117 5.99 13.67 4.84
N PHE A 118 6.77 12.74 4.32
CA PHE A 118 7.47 11.73 5.10
C PHE A 118 8.99 11.87 5.01
N THR A 119 9.64 11.94 6.15
CA THR A 119 11.10 12.07 6.24
C THR A 119 11.69 11.17 7.31
N ASN A 120 13.01 11.10 7.32
CA ASN A 120 13.73 10.42 8.40
C ASN A 120 13.65 11.28 9.67
N ILE A 121 13.12 10.72 10.77
CA ILE A 121 12.89 11.41 12.03
C ILE A 121 14.19 11.67 12.82
N LYS A 122 15.19 10.80 12.68
CA LYS A 122 16.47 10.91 13.39
C LYS A 122 17.37 12.04 12.87
N GLY A 123 16.89 12.80 11.90
CA GLY A 123 17.66 13.86 11.29
C GLY A 123 18.50 13.41 10.10
N THR A 124 18.93 14.35 9.30
CA THR A 124 19.94 14.08 8.28
C THR A 124 21.31 14.20 8.94
N THR A 125 22.19 13.22 8.74
CA THR A 125 23.55 13.23 9.26
C THR A 125 24.41 14.38 8.70
N LYS A 126 23.88 15.17 7.78
CA LYS A 126 24.53 16.37 7.21
C LYS A 126 23.54 17.54 7.18
N PRO A 127 23.87 18.67 7.81
CA PRO A 127 23.07 19.90 7.70
C PRO A 127 22.81 20.25 6.23
N GLY A 128 21.57 20.57 5.89
CA GLY A 128 21.19 21.10 4.57
C GLY A 128 20.75 20.07 3.51
N LYS A 129 20.75 18.76 3.80
CA LYS A 129 20.22 17.76 2.85
C LYS A 129 18.99 17.04 3.39
N ILE A 130 17.85 17.68 3.29
CA ILE A 130 16.55 17.02 3.51
C ILE A 130 16.34 16.03 2.36
N ARG A 131 16.00 14.80 2.69
CA ARG A 131 15.74 13.75 1.71
C ARG A 131 14.40 13.06 2.02
N PRO A 132 13.69 12.59 0.99
CA PRO A 132 12.53 11.73 1.19
C PRO A 132 12.91 10.43 1.89
N LEU A 133 11.92 9.68 2.33
CA LEU A 133 12.13 8.34 2.87
C LEU A 133 12.75 7.42 1.82
N ASN A 134 13.60 6.53 2.29
CA ASN A 134 14.17 5.50 1.41
C ASN A 134 13.14 4.35 1.23
N PRO A 135 12.64 4.09 0.01
CA PRO A 135 11.70 2.99 -0.23
C PRO A 135 12.24 1.60 0.17
N LYS A 136 13.57 1.40 0.15
CA LYS A 136 14.18 0.13 0.56
C LYS A 136 13.96 -0.19 2.04
N TYR A 137 13.78 0.83 2.89
CA TYR A 137 13.44 0.65 4.29
C TYR A 137 12.17 -0.17 4.47
N PHE A 138 11.14 0.08 3.65
CA PHE A 138 9.88 -0.63 3.72
C PHE A 138 9.98 -2.11 3.34
N ASN A 139 10.94 -2.51 2.51
CA ASN A 139 11.19 -3.93 2.27
C ASN A 139 11.63 -4.65 3.56
N GLN A 140 12.44 -3.97 4.40
CA GLN A 140 12.87 -4.52 5.69
C GLN A 140 11.72 -4.54 6.69
N LEU A 141 10.92 -3.47 6.75
CA LEU A 141 9.72 -3.42 7.60
C LEU A 141 8.74 -4.54 7.24
N PHE A 142 8.46 -4.74 5.95
CA PHE A 142 7.56 -5.80 5.49
C PHE A 142 8.08 -7.21 5.83
N LYS A 143 9.38 -7.45 5.65
CA LYS A 143 10.01 -8.69 6.08
C LYS A 143 9.86 -8.92 7.59
N LYS A 144 10.02 -7.87 8.40
CA LYS A 144 9.83 -7.92 9.84
C LYS A 144 8.38 -8.28 10.18
N LEU A 145 7.38 -7.58 9.62
CA LEU A 145 5.96 -7.85 9.83
C LEU A 145 5.58 -9.28 9.42
N ALA A 146 6.05 -9.74 8.25
CA ALA A 146 5.81 -11.11 7.78
C ALA A 146 6.39 -12.16 8.72
N ASN A 147 7.55 -11.92 9.32
CA ASN A 147 8.15 -12.83 10.30
C ASN A 147 7.38 -12.81 11.65
N GLU A 148 6.85 -11.66 12.06
CA GLU A 148 6.05 -11.52 13.29
C GLU A 148 4.69 -12.22 13.17
N THR A 149 4.05 -12.13 12.01
CA THR A 149 2.70 -12.65 11.78
C THR A 149 2.66 -14.04 11.16
N GLY A 150 3.75 -14.49 10.56
CA GLY A 150 3.80 -15.74 9.79
C GLY A 150 3.11 -15.64 8.43
N VAL A 151 2.55 -14.48 8.06
CA VAL A 151 1.83 -14.30 6.80
C VAL A 151 2.76 -14.44 5.60
N LYS A 152 2.35 -15.25 4.63
CA LYS A 152 3.06 -15.49 3.37
C LYS A 152 2.10 -15.38 2.20
N LEU A 153 2.65 -15.06 1.04
CA LEU A 153 1.92 -15.13 -0.22
C LEU A 153 1.66 -16.58 -0.62
N ARG A 154 0.72 -16.84 -1.52
CA ARG A 154 0.34 -18.19 -1.98
C ARG A 154 1.50 -19.04 -2.50
N ASP A 155 2.54 -18.39 -3.04
CA ASP A 155 3.75 -19.08 -3.50
C ASP A 155 4.81 -19.26 -2.40
N GLY A 156 4.47 -18.97 -1.14
CA GLY A 156 5.36 -19.06 0.02
C GLY A 156 6.34 -17.89 0.17
N SER A 157 6.37 -16.94 -0.78
CA SER A 157 7.21 -15.75 -0.66
C SER A 157 6.65 -14.76 0.35
N LEU A 158 7.52 -13.86 0.88
CA LEU A 158 7.10 -12.84 1.83
C LEU A 158 6.39 -11.67 1.11
N PRO A 159 5.37 -11.06 1.77
CA PRO A 159 4.79 -9.82 1.31
C PRO A 159 5.84 -8.71 1.17
N HIS A 160 5.64 -7.81 0.23
CA HIS A 160 6.49 -6.65 -0.03
C HIS A 160 5.61 -5.44 -0.42
N PRO A 161 6.12 -4.19 -0.45
CA PRO A 161 5.27 -3.02 -0.67
C PRO A 161 4.36 -3.07 -1.92
N HIS A 162 4.80 -3.70 -3.01
CA HIS A 162 3.93 -3.89 -4.18
C HIS A 162 2.75 -4.84 -3.92
N THR A 163 2.87 -5.72 -2.92
CA THR A 163 1.77 -6.61 -2.51
C THR A 163 0.55 -5.79 -2.08
N LEU A 164 0.73 -4.72 -1.27
CA LEU A 164 -0.38 -3.85 -0.86
C LEU A 164 -1.13 -3.26 -2.05
N ARG A 165 -0.38 -2.75 -3.02
CA ARG A 165 -0.96 -2.19 -4.23
C ARG A 165 -1.74 -3.22 -5.04
N HIS A 166 -1.22 -4.45 -5.14
CA HIS A 166 -1.93 -5.55 -5.78
C HIS A 166 -3.17 -5.98 -5.00
N SER A 167 -3.06 -6.07 -3.66
CA SER A 167 -4.21 -6.37 -2.79
C SER A 167 -5.32 -5.32 -2.94
N ARG A 168 -4.97 -4.03 -2.94
CA ARG A 168 -5.97 -2.97 -3.16
C ARG A 168 -6.60 -3.03 -4.55
N ALA A 169 -5.82 -3.34 -5.58
CA ALA A 169 -6.34 -3.48 -6.92
C ALA A 169 -7.33 -4.66 -7.04
N MET A 170 -7.04 -5.79 -6.37
CA MET A 170 -7.95 -6.94 -6.31
C MET A 170 -9.23 -6.58 -5.55
N GLU A 171 -9.13 -5.97 -4.38
CA GLU A 171 -10.28 -5.50 -3.60
C GLU A 171 -11.18 -4.55 -4.41
N LEU A 172 -10.57 -3.57 -5.09
CA LEU A 172 -11.31 -2.65 -5.96
C LEU A 172 -11.97 -3.37 -7.14
N TYR A 173 -11.31 -4.36 -7.72
CA TYR A 173 -11.88 -5.15 -8.79
C TYR A 173 -13.10 -5.94 -8.31
N ASP A 174 -13.01 -6.54 -7.13
CA ASP A 174 -14.10 -7.30 -6.52
C ASP A 174 -15.35 -6.43 -6.23
N ASN A 175 -15.11 -5.17 -5.80
CA ASN A 175 -16.18 -4.27 -5.41
C ASN A 175 -16.77 -3.46 -6.59
N ILE A 176 -15.94 -3.11 -7.59
CA ILE A 176 -16.34 -2.18 -8.66
C ILE A 176 -16.52 -2.91 -10.00
N GLY A 177 -15.74 -3.97 -10.26
CA GLY A 177 -15.75 -4.73 -11.53
C GLY A 177 -15.26 -3.96 -12.75
N ASN A 178 -14.79 -2.71 -12.60
CA ASN A 178 -14.41 -1.84 -13.70
C ASN A 178 -12.90 -1.69 -13.82
N LEU A 179 -12.30 -2.42 -14.74
CA LEU A 179 -10.85 -2.41 -15.00
C LEU A 179 -10.31 -1.04 -15.46
N GLN A 180 -11.11 -0.25 -16.14
CA GLN A 180 -10.66 1.07 -16.62
C GLN A 180 -10.47 2.04 -15.45
N LEU A 181 -11.39 2.05 -14.48
CA LEU A 181 -11.25 2.85 -13.27
C LEU A 181 -10.04 2.41 -12.44
N ILE A 182 -9.83 1.11 -12.31
CA ILE A 182 -8.66 0.56 -11.60
C ILE A 182 -7.37 0.94 -12.33
N GLN A 183 -7.36 0.84 -13.66
CA GLN A 183 -6.21 1.26 -14.47
C GLN A 183 -5.87 2.73 -14.25
N ALA A 184 -6.87 3.61 -14.23
CA ALA A 184 -6.68 5.04 -14.01
C ALA A 184 -6.11 5.30 -12.60
N LEU A 185 -6.67 4.68 -11.56
CA LEU A 185 -6.17 4.81 -10.17
C LEU A 185 -4.72 4.33 -10.05
N LEU A 186 -4.41 3.18 -10.64
CA LEU A 186 -3.07 2.61 -10.62
C LEU A 186 -2.07 3.40 -11.50
N GLY A 187 -2.54 4.18 -12.46
CA GLY A 187 -1.69 4.83 -13.45
C GLY A 187 -0.95 3.82 -14.32
N HIS A 188 -1.64 2.78 -14.80
CA HIS A 188 -1.08 1.83 -15.76
C HIS A 188 -1.22 2.38 -17.17
N LYS A 189 -0.10 2.61 -17.85
CA LYS A 189 -0.10 3.07 -19.26
C LYS A 189 -0.68 2.02 -20.22
N ASN A 190 -0.58 0.73 -19.88
CA ASN A 190 -1.07 -0.38 -20.69
C ASN A 190 -2.16 -1.13 -19.92
N ILE A 191 -3.34 -1.27 -20.53
CA ILE A 191 -4.49 -1.99 -19.95
C ILE A 191 -4.17 -3.46 -19.68
N ALA A 192 -3.30 -4.09 -20.46
CA ALA A 192 -2.86 -5.47 -20.23
C ALA A 192 -2.26 -5.69 -18.84
N THR A 193 -1.68 -4.64 -18.22
CA THR A 193 -1.17 -4.71 -16.86
C THR A 193 -2.30 -4.78 -15.82
N THR A 194 -3.49 -4.29 -16.16
CA THR A 194 -4.67 -4.32 -15.27
C THR A 194 -5.54 -5.54 -15.54
N GLN A 195 -5.55 -6.06 -16.78
CA GLN A 195 -6.30 -7.27 -17.14
C GLN A 195 -5.89 -8.52 -16.34
N ILE A 196 -4.67 -8.55 -15.77
CA ILE A 196 -4.22 -9.63 -14.90
C ILE A 196 -5.13 -9.83 -13.67
N TYR A 197 -5.79 -8.77 -13.19
CA TYR A 197 -6.70 -8.87 -12.05
C TYR A 197 -8.00 -9.59 -12.41
N ALA A 198 -8.53 -9.36 -13.63
CA ALA A 198 -9.68 -10.09 -14.15
C ALA A 198 -9.33 -11.59 -14.30
N GLN A 199 -8.20 -11.90 -14.93
CA GLN A 199 -7.78 -13.30 -15.14
C GLN A 199 -7.66 -14.09 -13.82
N VAL A 200 -7.07 -13.48 -12.79
CA VAL A 200 -6.94 -14.12 -11.46
C VAL A 200 -8.32 -14.44 -10.87
N ARG A 201 -9.30 -13.58 -11.10
CA ARG A 201 -10.66 -13.79 -10.59
C ARG A 201 -11.40 -14.85 -11.38
N ASP A 202 -11.24 -14.88 -12.69
CA ASP A 202 -11.82 -15.92 -13.55
C ASP A 202 -11.29 -17.32 -13.19
N GLU A 203 -9.98 -17.44 -12.86
CA GLU A 203 -9.39 -18.67 -12.38
C GLU A 203 -10.01 -19.13 -11.03
N LYS A 204 -10.21 -18.20 -10.07
CA LYS A 204 -10.89 -18.53 -8.80
C LYS A 204 -12.34 -18.98 -9.00
N VAL A 205 -13.07 -18.31 -9.89
CA VAL A 205 -14.45 -18.71 -10.23
C VAL A 205 -14.46 -20.11 -10.82
N ALA A 206 -13.54 -20.42 -11.73
CA ALA A 206 -13.42 -21.75 -12.31
C ALA A 206 -13.07 -22.83 -11.25
N GLU A 207 -12.16 -22.54 -10.32
CA GLU A 207 -11.84 -23.44 -9.20
C GLU A 207 -13.05 -23.68 -8.30
N MET A 208 -13.81 -22.61 -7.94
CA MET A 208 -15.03 -22.73 -7.16
C MET A 208 -16.10 -23.53 -7.90
N GLN A 209 -16.31 -23.31 -9.19
CA GLN A 209 -17.26 -24.07 -9.99
C GLN A 209 -16.88 -25.56 -10.04
N ASN A 210 -15.61 -25.88 -10.20
CA ASN A 210 -15.12 -27.27 -10.16
C ASN A 210 -15.37 -27.93 -8.80
N THR A 211 -15.22 -27.18 -7.71
CA THR A 211 -15.49 -27.69 -6.35
C THR A 211 -16.99 -27.93 -6.12
N ILE A 212 -17.84 -27.05 -6.66
CA ILE A 212 -19.31 -27.17 -6.53
C ILE A 212 -19.85 -28.30 -7.42
N THR A 213 -19.36 -28.43 -8.65
CA THR A 213 -19.78 -29.51 -9.57
C THR A 213 -19.26 -30.87 -9.14
N GLY A 214 -18.10 -30.94 -8.51
CA GLY A 214 -17.56 -32.21 -7.96
C GLY A 214 -18.42 -32.82 -6.84
N GLY A 215 -19.34 -32.03 -6.23
CA GLY A 215 -20.29 -32.51 -5.23
C GLY A 215 -21.60 -33.08 -5.77
N LEU A 216 -21.89 -32.92 -7.06
CA LEU A 216 -23.14 -33.37 -7.69
C LEU A 216 -22.98 -34.57 -8.63
N ILE A 217 -21.75 -35.03 -8.87
CA ILE A 217 -21.47 -36.27 -9.67
C ILE A 217 -20.91 -37.32 -8.74
N ASN A 218 -21.72 -37.77 -7.82
CA ASN A 218 -21.60 -39.08 -7.18
C ASN A 218 -22.89 -39.87 -7.51
N LEU A 219 -23.02 -40.26 -8.77
CA LEU A 219 -23.91 -41.32 -9.22
C LEU A 219 -23.07 -42.45 -9.79
#